data_86d6b3aec74eb5846eee3787a6a802f2
#
_entry.id   86d6b3aec74eb5846eee3787a6a802f2
#
_cell.length_a   1.000
_cell.length_b   1.000
_cell.length_c   1.000
_cell.angle_alpha   90.00
_cell.angle_beta   90.00
_cell.angle_gamma   90.00
#
_symmetry.space_group_name_H-M   'P 1'
#
loop_
_entity.id
_entity.type
_entity.pdbx_description
1 polymer ?
#
loop_
_entity_poly.entity_id
_entity_poly.type
_entity_poly.pdbx_seq_one_letter_code
_entity_poly.pdbx_strand_id
1 'polypeptide(L)' 'MEEDRFNLALRGFLKEVGVTSQREIEKLVREHPPQAGILRLRMALTSPDAPTLNHVIEHAISLA' A
#
# COMPACT_ATOMS: atom_id res chain seq x y z
N MET A 1 -1.08 26.59 -6.20
CA MET A 1 -0.43 25.45 -5.55
C MET A 1 1.07 25.50 -5.80
N GLU A 2 1.87 25.31 -4.77
CA GLU A 2 3.28 25.22 -4.94
C GLU A 2 3.66 23.76 -5.20
N GLU A 3 4.18 23.51 -6.39
CA GLU A 3 4.42 22.16 -6.86
C GLU A 3 5.45 21.39 -6.05
N ASP A 4 6.56 22.06 -5.67
CA ASP A 4 7.61 21.39 -4.92
C ASP A 4 7.15 20.98 -3.53
N ARG A 5 6.38 21.83 -2.87
CA ARG A 5 5.83 21.52 -1.55
C ARG A 5 4.82 20.39 -1.63
N PHE A 6 3.99 20.41 -2.65
CA PHE A 6 3.02 19.34 -2.88
C PHE A 6 3.73 18.01 -3.10
N ASN A 7 4.76 18.00 -3.94
CA ASN A 7 5.49 16.76 -4.24
C ASN A 7 6.20 16.21 -3.01
N LEU A 8 6.75 17.07 -2.16
CA LEU A 8 7.36 16.60 -0.93
C LEU A 8 6.34 15.96 0.01
N ALA A 9 5.18 16.59 0.16
CA ALA A 9 4.12 16.04 0.99
C ALA A 9 3.59 14.72 0.43
N LEU A 10 3.43 14.63 -0.88
CA LEU A 10 2.99 13.41 -1.53
C LEU A 10 3.98 12.27 -1.32
N ARG A 11 5.27 12.53 -1.49
CA ARG A 11 6.31 11.53 -1.25
C ARG A 11 6.30 11.05 0.20
N GLY A 12 6.09 11.98 1.14
CA GLY A 12 6.01 11.63 2.55
C GLY A 12 4.85 10.68 2.83
N PHE A 13 3.69 10.98 2.26
CA PHE A 13 2.53 10.12 2.37
C PHE A 13 2.81 8.72 1.79
N LEU A 14 3.34 8.67 0.58
CA LEU A 14 3.60 7.38 -0.07
C LEU A 14 4.68 6.59 0.65
N LYS A 15 5.68 7.26 1.21
CA LYS A 15 6.71 6.60 2.01
C LYS A 15 6.09 5.97 3.25
N GLU A 16 5.22 6.69 3.94
CA GLU A 16 4.53 6.15 5.11
C GLU A 16 3.69 4.94 4.74
N VAL A 17 2.91 5.04 3.66
CA VAL A 17 2.12 3.91 3.18
C VAL A 17 3.02 2.71 2.90
N GLY A 18 4.11 2.90 2.18
CA GLY A 18 5.01 1.81 1.83
C GLY A 18 5.70 1.19 3.03
N VAL A 19 6.28 2.03 3.89
CA VAL A 19 7.05 1.54 5.04
C VAL A 19 6.16 0.83 6.05
N THR A 20 5.03 1.43 6.42
CA THR A 20 4.16 0.84 7.42
C THR A 20 3.45 -0.41 6.89
N SER A 21 3.03 -0.37 5.62
CA SER A 21 2.38 -1.51 5.01
C SER A 21 3.34 -2.69 4.87
N GLN A 22 4.60 -2.42 4.52
CA GLN A 22 5.60 -3.48 4.42
C GLN A 22 5.77 -4.20 5.75
N ARG A 23 5.81 -3.46 6.85
CA ARG A 23 5.93 -4.05 8.19
C ARG A 23 4.75 -4.97 8.50
N GLU A 24 3.54 -4.54 8.15
CA GLU A 24 2.34 -5.34 8.38
C GLU A 24 2.34 -6.62 7.54
N ILE A 25 2.78 -6.52 6.29
CA ILE A 25 2.88 -7.68 5.41
C ILE A 25 3.92 -8.67 5.94
N GLU A 26 5.09 -8.19 6.34
CA GLU A 26 6.14 -9.03 6.89
C GLU A 26 5.67 -9.74 8.16
N LYS A 27 4.96 -9.02 9.01
CA LYS A 27 4.40 -9.60 10.24
C LYS A 27 3.40 -10.70 9.93
N LEU A 28 2.50 -10.46 8.97
CA LEU A 28 1.52 -11.45 8.55
C LEU A 28 2.18 -12.73 8.04
N VAL A 29 3.17 -12.57 7.15
CA VAL A 29 3.85 -13.72 6.56
C VAL A 29 4.62 -14.50 7.61
N ARG A 30 5.21 -13.82 8.59
CA ARG A 30 5.96 -14.47 9.67
C ARG A 30 5.04 -15.22 10.63
N GLU A 31 3.89 -14.62 10.99
CA GLU A 31 3.02 -15.18 12.04
C GLU A 31 1.92 -16.08 11.49
N HIS A 32 1.36 -15.74 10.33
CA HIS A 32 0.23 -16.46 9.75
C HIS A 32 0.36 -16.58 8.23
N PRO A 33 1.37 -17.29 7.73
CA PRO A 33 1.56 -17.38 6.28
C PRO A 33 0.40 -18.11 5.60
N PRO A 34 -0.03 -17.63 4.42
CA PRO A 34 -1.08 -18.31 3.66
C PRO A 34 -0.66 -19.74 3.31
N GLN A 35 -1.55 -20.71 3.51
CA GLN A 35 -1.25 -22.12 3.28
C GLN A 35 -0.97 -22.42 1.81
N ALA A 36 -1.61 -21.68 0.91
CA ALA A 36 -1.41 -21.89 -0.53
C ALA A 36 -0.04 -21.43 -1.04
N GLY A 37 0.75 -20.73 -0.21
CA GLY A 37 2.05 -20.23 -0.61
C GLY A 37 1.98 -19.02 -1.52
N ILE A 38 0.81 -18.39 -1.64
CA ILE A 38 0.59 -17.18 -2.43
C ILE A 38 -0.10 -16.17 -1.55
N LEU A 39 0.47 -14.96 -1.50
CA LEU A 39 -0.13 -13.85 -0.78
C LEU A 39 -0.73 -12.87 -1.78
N ARG A 40 -2.05 -12.68 -1.70
CA ARG A 40 -2.75 -11.69 -2.52
C ARG A 40 -2.93 -10.41 -1.73
N LEU A 41 -2.50 -9.31 -2.30
CA LEU A 41 -2.57 -7.99 -1.68
C LEU A 41 -3.42 -7.06 -2.50
N ARG A 42 -4.21 -6.25 -1.82
CA ARG A 42 -5.03 -5.23 -2.45
C ARG A 42 -4.85 -3.93 -1.70
N MET A 43 -4.52 -2.86 -2.45
CA MET A 43 -4.38 -1.51 -1.89
C MET A 43 -5.36 -0.59 -2.61
N ALA A 44 -6.14 0.16 -1.86
CA ALA A 44 -7.10 1.10 -2.43
C ALA A 44 -6.78 2.50 -1.95
N LEU A 45 -6.68 3.44 -2.89
CA LEU A 45 -6.47 4.85 -2.61
C LEU A 45 -7.75 5.61 -2.89
N THR A 46 -8.29 6.23 -1.87
CA THR A 46 -9.49 7.05 -1.98
C THR A 46 -9.26 8.37 -1.25
N SER A 47 -10.13 9.34 -1.50
CA SER A 47 -10.08 10.63 -0.82
C SER A 47 -11.49 11.09 -0.51
N PRO A 48 -11.76 11.57 0.73
CA PRO A 48 -13.06 12.18 1.03
C PRO A 48 -13.27 13.50 0.28
N ASP A 49 -12.19 14.11 -0.23
CA ASP A 49 -12.27 15.37 -0.94
C ASP A 49 -12.52 15.20 -2.44
N ALA A 50 -12.34 13.98 -2.94
CA ALA A 50 -12.47 13.69 -4.38
C ALA A 50 -13.13 12.34 -4.55
N PRO A 51 -14.47 12.28 -4.64
CA PRO A 51 -15.19 11.00 -4.73
C PRO A 51 -14.85 10.17 -5.97
N THR A 52 -14.32 10.82 -7.01
CA THR A 52 -13.93 10.10 -8.23
C THR A 52 -12.59 9.38 -8.11
N LEU A 53 -11.81 9.69 -7.05
CA LEU A 53 -10.54 9.01 -6.85
C LEU A 53 -10.78 7.63 -6.25
N ASN A 54 -10.49 6.60 -7.03
CA ASN A 54 -10.58 5.22 -6.57
C ASN A 54 -9.54 4.42 -7.35
N HIS A 55 -8.34 4.38 -6.79
CA HIS A 55 -7.20 3.72 -7.43
C HIS A 55 -6.87 2.44 -6.68
N VAL A 56 -7.03 1.32 -7.34
CA VAL A 56 -6.84 0.00 -6.72
C VAL A 56 -5.67 -0.69 -7.39
N ILE A 57 -4.78 -1.23 -6.57
CA ILE A 57 -3.65 -2.04 -7.03
C ILE A 57 -3.76 -3.40 -6.38
N GLU A 58 -3.66 -4.46 -7.19
CA GLU A 58 -3.70 -5.82 -6.70
C GLU A 58 -2.49 -6.59 -7.21
N HIS A 59 -1.85 -7.33 -6.33
CA HIS A 59 -0.72 -8.19 -6.67
C HIS A 59 -0.86 -9.54 -6.00
N ALA A 60 -0.33 -10.56 -6.65
CA ALA A 60 -0.18 -11.88 -6.06
C ALA A 60 1.31 -12.16 -5.94
N ILE A 61 1.76 -12.45 -4.73
CA ILE A 61 3.18 -12.64 -4.43
C ILE A 61 3.40 -14.09 -4.01
N SER A 62 4.31 -14.77 -4.72
CA SER A 62 4.70 -16.12 -4.34
C SER A 62 5.59 -16.09 -3.10
N LEU A 63 5.30 -16.97 -2.15
CA LEU A 63 6.08 -17.12 -0.92
C LEU A 63 7.07 -18.31 -1.00
N ALA A 64 7.08 -18.97 -2.16
CA ALA A 64 7.97 -20.11 -2.38
C ALA A 64 9.40 -19.68 -2.65
#